data_ac798508fbbfc1c3da6ee76f0a8d63af
#
_entry.id   ac798508fbbfc1c3da6ee76f0a8d63af
#
_cell.length_a   1.000
_cell.length_b   1.000
_cell.length_c   1.000
_cell.angle_alpha   90.00
_cell.angle_beta   90.00
_cell.angle_gamma   90.00
#
_symmetry.space_group_name_H-M   'P 1'
#
loop_
_entity.id
_entity.type
_entity.pdbx_description
1 polymer ?
#
loop_
_entity_poly.entity_id
_entity_poly.type
_entity_poly.pdbx_seq_one_letter_code
_entity_poly.pdbx_strand_id
1 'polypeptide(L)'
;MSNQVKDMTWREVQERLREFPVVIVPIGSTEQHGYHLPIGTDVYLAEALAEKTAEKTGALVYPSIHFGYSWSWRDRIGTVTIRQDILCLLYTSPSPRDRT
;
A
#
# COMPACT_ATOMS: atom_id res chain seq x y z
N MET A 1 5.25 12.75 15.68
CA MET A 1 4.54 11.51 15.96
C MET A 1 4.28 10.75 14.66
N SER A 2 4.56 9.46 14.66
CA SER A 2 4.39 8.65 13.46
C SER A 2 2.91 8.45 13.14
N ASN A 3 2.58 8.44 11.85
CA ASN A 3 1.25 8.05 11.37
C ASN A 3 1.24 6.62 10.84
N GLN A 4 2.36 5.89 11.01
CA GLN A 4 2.51 4.54 10.50
C GLN A 4 1.88 3.52 11.45
N VAL A 5 0.86 2.83 10.99
CA VAL A 5 0.15 1.83 11.78
C VAL A 5 1.08 0.71 12.26
N LYS A 6 2.08 0.35 11.45
CA LYS A 6 3.03 -0.71 11.81
C LYS A 6 3.80 -0.43 13.10
N ASP A 7 3.88 0.83 13.50
CA ASP A 7 4.60 1.27 14.70
C ASP A 7 3.67 1.50 15.89
N MET A 8 2.39 1.20 15.74
CA MET A 8 1.37 1.43 16.76
C MET A 8 0.85 0.12 17.34
N THR A 9 0.35 0.21 18.59
CA THR A 9 -0.46 -0.87 19.14
C THR A 9 -1.89 -0.76 18.61
N TRP A 10 -2.64 -1.85 18.71
CA TRP A 10 -4.04 -1.81 18.24
C TRP A 10 -4.88 -0.76 18.99
N ARG A 11 -4.54 -0.50 20.26
CA ARG A 11 -5.25 0.51 21.04
C ARG A 11 -4.97 1.92 20.53
N GLU A 12 -3.73 2.20 20.17
CA GLU A 12 -3.36 3.48 19.59
C GLU A 12 -4.06 3.68 18.25
N VAL A 13 -4.16 2.64 17.44
CA VAL A 13 -4.90 2.70 16.17
C VAL A 13 -6.37 3.01 16.44
N GLN A 14 -6.96 2.33 17.41
CA GLN A 14 -8.36 2.55 17.76
C GLN A 14 -8.64 4.00 18.17
N GLU A 15 -7.78 4.56 18.99
CA GLU A 15 -7.94 5.94 19.43
C GLU A 15 -7.78 6.96 18.29
N ARG A 16 -6.78 6.73 17.44
CA ARG A 16 -6.54 7.61 16.30
C ARG A 16 -7.72 7.58 15.33
N LEU A 17 -8.31 6.41 15.11
CA LEU A 17 -9.46 6.26 14.22
C LEU A 17 -10.73 6.90 14.78
N ARG A 18 -10.84 7.04 16.08
CA ARG A 18 -11.95 7.77 16.68
C ARG A 18 -11.88 9.24 16.37
N GLU A 19 -10.69 9.80 16.31
CA GLU A 19 -10.48 11.21 16.00
C GLU A 19 -10.67 11.50 14.52
N PHE A 20 -10.11 10.62 13.67
CA PHE A 20 -10.18 10.77 12.23
C PHE A 20 -10.15 9.40 11.56
N PRO A 21 -11.32 8.88 11.18
CA PRO A 21 -11.43 7.49 10.69
C PRO A 21 -11.06 7.33 9.22
N VAL A 22 -9.86 7.75 8.85
CA VAL A 22 -9.34 7.64 7.50
C VAL A 22 -7.99 6.94 7.53
N VAL A 23 -7.82 5.95 6.68
CA VAL A 23 -6.57 5.24 6.51
C VAL A 23 -6.12 5.33 5.06
N ILE A 24 -4.82 5.29 4.88
CA ILE A 24 -4.19 5.31 3.55
C ILE A 24 -3.41 4.01 3.42
N VAL A 25 -3.65 3.29 2.34
CA VAL A 25 -2.87 2.10 1.99
C VAL A 25 -2.07 2.43 0.73
N PRO A 26 -0.76 2.66 0.84
CA PRO A 26 0.06 2.92 -0.34
C PRO A 26 0.14 1.65 -1.19
N ILE A 27 -0.09 1.76 -2.47
CA ILE A 27 -0.05 0.64 -3.39
C ILE A 27 0.92 0.98 -4.51
N GLY A 28 1.91 0.13 -4.68
CA GLY A 28 2.86 0.26 -5.76
C GLY A 28 3.05 -1.06 -6.48
N SER A 29 4.15 -1.17 -7.19
CA SER A 29 4.55 -2.42 -7.85
C SER A 29 6.06 -2.55 -7.79
N THR A 30 6.55 -3.76 -7.99
CA THR A 30 7.97 -4.04 -8.07
C THR A 30 8.25 -4.48 -9.49
N GLU A 31 8.66 -3.53 -10.33
CA GLU A 31 8.85 -3.78 -11.75
C GLU A 31 9.96 -2.92 -12.33
N GLN A 32 10.42 -3.26 -13.53
CA GLN A 32 11.47 -2.50 -14.20
C GLN A 32 11.02 -1.05 -14.46
N HIS A 33 11.97 -0.14 -14.36
CA HIS A 33 11.78 1.29 -14.64
C HIS A 33 12.95 1.82 -15.45
N GLY A 34 13.37 1.08 -16.47
CA GLY A 34 14.52 1.42 -17.29
C GLY A 34 15.83 1.20 -16.55
N TYR A 35 16.90 1.76 -17.10
CA TYR A 35 18.24 1.60 -16.53
C TYR A 35 18.54 2.63 -15.44
N HIS A 36 17.74 3.67 -15.31
CA HIS A 36 18.05 4.82 -14.47
C HIS A 36 17.22 4.93 -13.20
N LEU A 37 16.14 4.20 -13.08
CA LEU A 37 15.28 4.24 -11.89
C LEU A 37 15.25 2.89 -11.19
N PRO A 38 15.11 2.89 -9.87
CA PRO A 38 15.06 1.64 -9.12
C PRO A 38 13.76 0.88 -9.36
N ILE A 39 13.81 -0.40 -9.13
CA ILE A 39 12.66 -1.31 -9.26
C ILE A 39 11.52 -0.90 -8.31
N GLY A 40 11.86 -0.34 -7.17
CA GLY A 40 10.89 0.09 -6.16
C GLY A 40 10.30 1.48 -6.38
N THR A 41 10.51 2.09 -7.54
CA THR A 41 10.08 3.47 -7.81
C THR A 41 8.61 3.71 -7.47
N ASP A 42 7.71 2.84 -7.90
CA ASP A 42 6.28 3.01 -7.66
C ASP A 42 5.94 2.94 -6.17
N VAL A 43 6.59 2.04 -5.42
CA VAL A 43 6.37 1.92 -3.99
C VAL A 43 6.90 3.16 -3.27
N TYR A 44 8.08 3.63 -3.64
CA TYR A 44 8.65 4.84 -3.02
C TYR A 44 7.77 6.06 -3.24
N LEU A 45 7.24 6.22 -4.45
CA LEU A 45 6.34 7.34 -4.73
C LEU A 45 5.05 7.25 -3.94
N ALA A 46 4.46 6.06 -3.89
CA ALA A 46 3.22 5.85 -3.15
C ALA A 46 3.42 6.12 -1.65
N GLU A 47 4.52 5.63 -1.09
CA GLU A 47 4.83 5.82 0.33
C GLU A 47 5.10 7.30 0.65
N ALA A 48 5.84 7.99 -0.19
CA ALA A 48 6.13 9.41 0.02
C ALA A 48 4.86 10.25 -0.03
N LEU A 49 3.99 9.96 -0.98
CA LEU A 49 2.71 10.68 -1.10
C LEU A 49 1.81 10.38 0.10
N ALA A 50 1.76 9.15 0.54
CA ALA A 50 0.97 8.76 1.71
C ALA A 50 1.44 9.48 2.98
N GLU A 51 2.75 9.56 3.19
CA GLU A 51 3.32 10.24 4.35
C GLU A 51 2.97 11.74 4.36
N LYS A 52 3.12 12.39 3.23
CA LYS A 52 2.79 13.82 3.14
C LYS A 52 1.31 14.07 3.34
N THR A 53 0.47 13.23 2.80
CA THR A 53 -0.98 13.34 2.99
C THR A 53 -1.35 13.13 4.45
N ALA A 54 -0.75 12.14 5.10
CA ALA A 54 -1.00 11.86 6.51
C ALA A 54 -0.54 13.01 7.42
N GLU A 55 0.59 13.63 7.12
CA GLU A 55 1.08 14.79 7.87
C GLU A 55 0.09 15.93 7.85
N LYS A 56 -0.59 16.12 6.73
CA LYS A 56 -1.53 17.24 6.56
C LYS A 56 -2.93 16.94 7.08
N THR A 57 -3.32 15.69 7.13
CA THR A 57 -4.70 15.30 7.45
C THR A 57 -4.85 14.59 8.78
N GLY A 58 -3.80 13.96 9.27
CA GLY A 58 -3.88 13.10 10.45
C GLY A 58 -4.33 11.69 10.14
N ALA A 59 -4.45 11.32 8.86
CA ALA A 59 -4.80 9.96 8.47
C ALA A 59 -3.69 8.98 8.87
N LEU A 60 -4.06 7.73 9.09
CA LEU A 60 -3.10 6.67 9.37
C LEU A 60 -2.61 6.06 8.07
N VAL A 61 -1.35 5.63 8.07
CA VAL A 61 -0.74 4.98 6.92
C VAL A 61 -0.50 3.52 7.25
N TYR A 62 -1.09 2.63 6.48
CA TYR A 62 -0.90 1.19 6.60
C TYR A 62 0.32 0.74 5.79
N PRO A 63 0.86 -0.45 6.06
CA PRO A 63 1.98 -0.97 5.28
C PRO A 63 1.66 -1.00 3.79
N SER A 64 2.64 -0.64 2.98
CA SER A 64 2.45 -0.56 1.53
C SER A 64 2.37 -1.94 0.88
N ILE A 65 1.68 -2.01 -0.24
CA ILE A 65 1.61 -3.21 -1.07
C ILE A 65 2.64 -3.05 -2.17
N HIS A 66 3.59 -3.98 -2.23
CA HIS A 66 4.77 -3.91 -3.09
C HIS A 66 4.61 -4.63 -4.42
N PHE A 67 3.65 -5.52 -4.52
CA PHE A 67 3.51 -6.38 -5.70
C PHE A 67 2.13 -6.22 -6.31
N GLY A 68 2.12 -6.04 -7.63
CA GLY A 68 0.90 -5.91 -8.39
C GLY A 68 0.92 -6.77 -9.64
N TYR A 69 0.06 -6.44 -10.58
CA TYR A 69 0.01 -7.13 -11.86
C TYR A 69 0.93 -6.41 -12.84
N SER A 70 2.12 -6.96 -13.03
CA SER A 70 3.18 -6.39 -13.87
C SER A 70 3.53 -7.32 -15.01
N TRP A 71 2.53 -7.97 -15.60
CA TRP A 71 2.67 -9.00 -16.61
C TRP A 71 3.47 -8.53 -17.84
N SER A 72 3.27 -7.29 -18.24
CA SER A 72 3.98 -6.72 -19.41
C SER A 72 5.49 -6.69 -19.24
N TRP A 73 5.97 -6.68 -18.00
CA TRP A 73 7.40 -6.59 -17.69
C TRP A 73 7.95 -7.87 -17.08
N ARG A 74 7.22 -8.99 -17.20
CA ARG A 74 7.60 -10.25 -16.57
C ARG A 74 8.96 -10.79 -16.99
N ASP A 75 9.42 -10.39 -18.17
CA ASP A 75 10.70 -10.85 -18.70
C ASP A 75 11.89 -10.01 -18.20
N ARG A 76 11.65 -8.94 -17.47
CA ARG A 76 12.71 -8.10 -16.93
C ARG A 76 13.13 -8.60 -15.56
N ILE A 77 14.42 -8.81 -15.39
CA ILE A 77 14.97 -9.32 -14.12
C ILE A 77 14.60 -8.37 -13.00
N GLY A 78 14.14 -8.92 -11.89
CA GLY A 78 13.72 -8.15 -10.71
C GLY A 78 12.26 -7.80 -10.68
N THR A 79 11.58 -7.79 -11.82
CA THR A 79 10.13 -7.57 -11.86
C THR A 79 9.41 -8.72 -11.20
N VAL A 80 8.47 -8.41 -10.31
CA VAL A 80 7.61 -9.39 -9.67
C VAL A 80 6.18 -9.10 -10.10
N THR A 81 5.51 -10.09 -10.65
CA THR A 81 4.09 -9.97 -10.98
C THR A 81 3.31 -11.05 -10.26
N ILE A 82 2.15 -10.70 -9.74
CA ILE A 82 1.21 -11.69 -9.20
C ILE A 82 0.09 -11.86 -10.21
N ARG A 83 -0.52 -13.05 -10.20
CA ARG A 83 -1.62 -13.32 -11.12
C ARG A 83 -2.79 -12.38 -10.83
N GLN A 84 -3.52 -12.04 -11.87
CA GLN A 84 -4.63 -11.10 -11.76
C GLN A 84 -5.70 -11.58 -10.77
N ASP A 85 -5.99 -12.88 -10.74
CA ASP A 85 -6.96 -13.43 -9.82
C ASP A 85 -6.51 -13.32 -8.36
N ILE A 86 -5.21 -13.51 -8.11
CA ILE A 86 -4.63 -13.35 -6.77
C ILE A 86 -4.67 -11.89 -6.35
N LEU A 87 -4.35 -10.98 -7.26
CA LEU A 87 -4.41 -9.55 -6.98
C LEU A 87 -5.83 -9.11 -6.61
N CYS A 88 -6.83 -9.63 -7.30
CA CYS A 88 -8.22 -9.34 -6.99
C CYS A 88 -8.58 -9.78 -5.57
N LEU A 89 -8.10 -10.95 -5.15
CA LEU A 89 -8.34 -11.43 -3.80
C LEU A 89 -7.65 -10.56 -2.75
N LEU A 90 -6.46 -10.08 -3.06
CA LEU A 90 -5.71 -9.20 -2.15
C LEU A 90 -6.45 -7.90 -1.87
N TYR A 91 -7.08 -7.33 -2.90
CA TYR A 91 -7.78 -6.05 -2.76
C TYR A 91 -9.24 -6.20 -2.37
N THR A 92 -9.75 -7.42 -2.30
CA THR A 92 -11.13 -7.67 -1.90
C THR A 92 -11.15 -8.02 -0.42
N SER A 93 -11.39 -7.02 0.41
CA SER A 93 -11.52 -7.23 1.84
C SER A 93 -12.97 -7.60 2.15
N PRO A 94 -13.23 -8.68 2.90
CA PRO A 94 -14.60 -9.01 3.24
C PRO A 94 -15.21 -7.94 4.12
N SER A 95 -16.35 -7.40 3.70
CA SER A 95 -17.14 -6.49 4.49
C SER A 95 -18.31 -7.27 5.11
N PRO A 96 -19.04 -6.69 6.06
CA PRO A 96 -20.24 -7.34 6.58
C PRO A 96 -21.25 -7.71 5.50
N ARG A 97 -21.28 -6.98 4.40
CA ARG A 97 -22.17 -7.30 3.25
C ARG A 97 -21.72 -8.55 2.54
N ASP A 98 -20.39 -8.75 2.43
CA ASP A 98 -19.84 -9.85 1.66
C ASP A 98 -19.86 -11.16 2.42
N ARG A 99 -20.17 -11.12 3.69
CA ARG A 99 -20.20 -12.28 4.57
C ARG A 99 -21.57 -12.95 4.68
N THR A 100 -22.53 -12.36 4.08
CA THR A 100 -23.91 -12.87 4.12
C THR A 100 -24.24 -13.79 2.96
#